data_d9ab49c52c5f4a5a0713e06784388fc9
#
_entry.id   d9ab49c52c5f4a5a0713e06784388fc9
#
_cell.length_a   1.000
_cell.length_b   1.000
_cell.length_c   1.000
_cell.angle_alpha   90.00
_cell.angle_beta   90.00
_cell.angle_gamma   90.00
#
_symmetry.space_group_name_H-M   'P 1'
#
loop_
_entity.id
_entity.type
_entity.pdbx_description
1 polymer ?
#
loop_
_entity_poly.entity_id
_entity_poly.type
_entity_poly.pdbx_seq_one_letter_code
_entity_poly.pdbx_strand_id
1 'polypeptide(L)'
;MLRPLRSALPALLAASLIGAAATAPLAHAQSGSAGKAAASKSGTALSVEQARAAAVRILNAVKDGDAKARFAQFSPELQAVTSPSMIAATMRTQPKVLSYELLSVRSGMSGSTVEAELTTKAGKRVVFMVLNSSGKIARYYVDRADDAASQVALQFVQAVSTGNFITAQSFLSPGAQEELTPAVLQSKWLELQRETGNFLKVGRAVEAETTPDTRLVLVNVQFNRLADNLYVILNGENQITGVDFPENPAGPS
;
A
#
# COMPACT_ATOMS: atom_id res chain seq x y z
N MET A 1 -14.19 38.03 36.72
CA MET A 1 -15.25 37.58 37.69
C MET A 1 -16.01 36.42 37.05
N LEU A 2 -16.22 35.41 37.90
CA LEU A 2 -17.02 34.18 37.73
C LEU A 2 -16.34 32.95 37.14
N ARG A 3 -16.35 32.06 37.95
CA ARG A 3 -15.86 30.79 38.46
C ARG A 3 -16.44 29.56 37.71
N PRO A 4 -15.79 28.40 37.85
CA PRO A 4 -16.12 27.17 37.16
C PRO A 4 -17.16 26.32 37.90
N LEU A 5 -17.84 25.42 37.17
CA LEU A 5 -18.61 24.34 37.79
C LEU A 5 -18.00 22.97 37.45
N ARG A 6 -17.61 22.31 38.54
CA ARG A 6 -17.33 20.88 38.66
C ARG A 6 -18.65 20.14 38.97
N SER A 7 -18.77 18.92 38.43
CA SER A 7 -19.59 17.83 39.03
C SER A 7 -19.18 16.55 38.27
N ALA A 8 -18.47 15.64 38.82
CA ALA A 8 -18.73 14.66 39.87
C ALA A 8 -19.46 13.41 39.34
N LEU A 9 -18.68 12.30 39.33
CA LEU A 9 -19.15 10.90 39.18
C LEU A 9 -20.11 10.53 40.31
N PRO A 10 -20.85 9.41 40.13
CA PRO A 10 -20.60 8.34 41.08
C PRO A 10 -20.38 6.93 40.47
N ALA A 11 -19.52 6.21 41.11
CA ALA A 11 -19.36 4.77 41.07
C ALA A 11 -20.53 4.08 41.82
N LEU A 12 -20.93 2.91 41.36
CA LEU A 12 -21.71 1.99 42.16
C LEU A 12 -21.18 0.56 41.94
N LEU A 13 -20.69 0.02 43.04
CA LEU A 13 -20.39 -1.38 43.32
C LEU A 13 -21.65 -2.17 43.66
N ALA A 14 -21.60 -3.45 43.47
CA ALA A 14 -22.06 -4.61 44.28
C ALA A 14 -22.57 -5.70 43.39
N ALA A 15 -22.13 -6.87 43.45
CA ALA A 15 -21.78 -7.91 44.39
C ALA A 15 -22.59 -9.18 44.05
N SER A 16 -21.83 -10.24 43.85
CA SER A 16 -22.03 -11.65 44.20
C SER A 16 -23.43 -12.26 44.26
N LEU A 17 -23.58 -13.45 43.62
CA LEU A 17 -24.06 -14.63 44.34
C LEU A 17 -23.70 -15.93 43.61
N ILE A 18 -23.18 -16.83 44.38
CA ILE A 18 -22.77 -18.21 44.22
C ILE A 18 -23.99 -19.12 44.03
N GLY A 19 -23.90 -20.10 43.12
CA GLY A 19 -24.86 -21.18 43.05
C GLY A 19 -24.24 -22.40 42.37
N ALA A 20 -23.74 -23.36 43.18
CA ALA A 20 -23.27 -24.66 42.75
C ALA A 20 -24.38 -25.68 42.74
N ALA A 21 -24.41 -26.59 41.76
CA ALA A 21 -24.87 -27.97 41.81
C ALA A 21 -24.73 -28.59 40.40
N ALA A 22 -23.84 -29.44 40.11
CA ALA A 22 -23.75 -30.87 40.34
C ALA A 22 -24.40 -31.75 39.22
N THR A 23 -23.52 -32.65 38.70
CA THR A 23 -23.68 -34.00 38.16
C THR A 23 -24.11 -34.22 36.72
N ALA A 24 -23.16 -34.53 35.88
CA ALA A 24 -22.72 -35.79 35.22
C ALA A 24 -23.61 -36.39 34.09
N PRO A 25 -23.15 -37.37 33.28
CA PRO A 25 -22.73 -37.14 31.89
C PRO A 25 -23.59 -37.92 30.91
N LEU A 26 -23.70 -37.48 29.68
CA LEU A 26 -24.17 -38.35 28.59
C LEU A 26 -23.28 -38.10 27.35
N ALA A 27 -22.50 -39.11 27.06
CA ALA A 27 -21.78 -39.26 25.82
C ALA A 27 -22.76 -39.41 24.65
N HIS A 28 -22.58 -38.60 23.60
CA HIS A 28 -23.02 -38.98 22.26
C HIS A 28 -22.03 -38.43 21.23
N ALA A 29 -21.54 -39.39 20.52
CA ALA A 29 -20.91 -39.49 19.21
C ALA A 29 -20.57 -38.20 18.44
N GLN A 30 -19.30 -38.18 18.11
CA GLN A 30 -18.66 -37.43 17.05
C GLN A 30 -19.37 -37.57 15.71
N SER A 31 -19.60 -36.49 15.05
CA SER A 31 -19.48 -36.43 13.60
C SER A 31 -18.52 -35.30 13.26
N GLY A 32 -17.32 -35.69 12.88
CA GLY A 32 -16.27 -34.80 12.48
C GLY A 32 -16.65 -34.11 11.17
N SER A 33 -16.68 -32.80 11.23
CA SER A 33 -16.44 -31.94 10.08
C SER A 33 -15.17 -31.20 10.39
N ALA A 34 -14.04 -31.80 10.04
CA ALA A 34 -12.75 -31.15 10.01
C ALA A 34 -12.79 -30.07 8.92
N GLY A 35 -13.26 -28.90 9.27
CA GLY A 35 -12.98 -27.70 8.55
C GLY A 35 -11.47 -27.54 8.53
N LYS A 36 -10.85 -27.88 7.40
CA LYS A 36 -9.44 -27.68 7.12
C LYS A 36 -9.19 -26.16 7.10
N ALA A 37 -8.98 -25.58 8.28
CA ALA A 37 -8.38 -24.27 8.40
C ALA A 37 -7.07 -24.34 7.61
N ALA A 38 -7.01 -23.63 6.49
CA ALA A 38 -5.79 -23.42 5.75
C ALA A 38 -4.82 -22.72 6.72
N ALA A 39 -3.95 -23.51 7.32
CA ALA A 39 -2.84 -22.99 8.10
C ALA A 39 -2.03 -22.12 7.14
N SER A 40 -2.12 -20.82 7.30
CA SER A 40 -1.18 -19.88 6.72
C SER A 40 0.19 -20.38 7.13
N LYS A 41 0.98 -20.89 6.20
CA LYS A 41 2.36 -21.24 6.42
C LYS A 41 3.06 -19.97 6.83
N SER A 42 3.26 -19.75 8.11
CA SER A 42 4.19 -18.76 8.64
C SER A 42 5.56 -19.17 8.15
N GLY A 43 5.95 -18.68 6.98
CA GLY A 43 7.28 -18.92 6.43
C GLY A 43 8.30 -18.36 7.41
N THR A 44 9.35 -19.13 7.69
CA THR A 44 10.49 -18.65 8.47
C THR A 44 11.02 -17.35 7.84
N ALA A 45 11.28 -16.33 8.64
CA ALA A 45 11.87 -15.08 8.16
C ALA A 45 13.17 -15.38 7.41
N LEU A 46 13.44 -14.63 6.33
CA LEU A 46 14.70 -14.75 5.60
C LEU A 46 15.88 -14.37 6.51
N SER A 47 17.02 -15.03 6.36
CA SER A 47 18.25 -14.49 6.93
C SER A 47 18.65 -13.19 6.21
N VAL A 48 19.51 -12.39 6.84
CA VAL A 48 20.02 -11.15 6.22
C VAL A 48 20.72 -11.46 4.90
N GLU A 49 21.48 -12.56 4.81
CA GLU A 49 22.17 -13.00 3.59
C GLU A 49 21.17 -13.39 2.49
N GLN A 50 20.13 -14.11 2.84
CA GLN A 50 19.05 -14.48 1.91
C GLN A 50 18.31 -13.26 1.39
N ALA A 51 17.99 -12.32 2.26
CA ALA A 51 17.33 -11.05 1.90
C ALA A 51 18.25 -10.20 1.00
N ARG A 52 19.56 -10.14 1.31
CA ARG A 52 20.55 -9.45 0.47
C ARG A 52 20.64 -10.08 -0.92
N ALA A 53 20.74 -11.40 -0.99
CA ALA A 53 20.80 -12.12 -2.27
C ALA A 53 19.53 -11.90 -3.11
N ALA A 54 18.35 -11.87 -2.45
CA ALA A 54 17.08 -11.55 -3.12
C ALA A 54 17.09 -10.12 -3.64
N ALA A 55 17.52 -9.13 -2.84
CA ALA A 55 17.63 -7.73 -3.24
C ALA A 55 18.54 -7.53 -4.45
N VAL A 56 19.69 -8.18 -4.48
CA VAL A 56 20.63 -8.14 -5.63
C VAL A 56 19.97 -8.68 -6.91
N ARG A 57 19.25 -9.80 -6.84
CA ARG A 57 18.52 -10.33 -8.01
C ARG A 57 17.46 -9.35 -8.52
N ILE A 58 16.71 -8.73 -7.60
CA ILE A 58 15.67 -7.75 -7.91
C ILE A 58 16.29 -6.53 -8.60
N LEU A 59 17.33 -5.96 -8.01
CA LEU A 59 17.98 -4.73 -8.50
C LEU A 59 18.71 -4.98 -9.84
N ASN A 60 19.28 -6.16 -10.05
CA ASN A 60 19.83 -6.53 -11.35
C ASN A 60 18.75 -6.58 -12.43
N ALA A 61 17.60 -7.21 -12.17
CA ALA A 61 16.49 -7.25 -13.13
C ALA A 61 15.99 -5.83 -13.50
N VAL A 62 15.99 -4.90 -12.54
CA VAL A 62 15.64 -3.49 -12.78
C VAL A 62 16.70 -2.79 -13.63
N LYS A 63 17.98 -2.94 -13.28
CA LYS A 63 19.12 -2.34 -14.00
C LYS A 63 19.23 -2.85 -15.43
N ASP A 64 19.06 -4.17 -15.62
CA ASP A 64 19.19 -4.81 -16.93
C ASP A 64 17.97 -4.54 -17.83
N GLY A 65 16.89 -3.99 -17.28
CA GLY A 65 15.68 -3.70 -18.03
C GLY A 65 14.86 -4.95 -18.34
N ASP A 66 15.07 -6.05 -17.60
CA ASP A 66 14.37 -7.31 -17.82
C ASP A 66 13.00 -7.33 -17.10
N ALA A 67 11.96 -7.02 -17.88
CA ALA A 67 10.59 -6.96 -17.37
C ALA A 67 10.07 -8.35 -16.90
N LYS A 68 10.51 -9.45 -17.55
CA LYS A 68 10.09 -10.81 -17.16
C LYS A 68 10.77 -11.19 -15.83
N ALA A 69 12.08 -10.95 -15.71
CA ALA A 69 12.79 -11.18 -14.46
C ALA A 69 12.23 -10.32 -13.34
N ARG A 70 11.91 -9.04 -13.60
CA ARG A 70 11.28 -8.15 -12.62
C ARG A 70 9.89 -8.67 -12.20
N PHE A 71 9.04 -9.08 -13.12
CA PHE A 71 7.75 -9.71 -12.82
C PHE A 71 7.92 -10.94 -11.91
N ALA A 72 8.89 -11.80 -12.21
CA ALA A 72 9.17 -12.99 -11.41
C ALA A 72 9.63 -12.67 -9.97
N GLN A 73 10.08 -11.45 -9.69
CA GLN A 73 10.46 -11.01 -8.33
C GLN A 73 9.27 -10.51 -7.50
N PHE A 74 8.13 -10.24 -8.07
CA PHE A 74 6.94 -9.84 -7.32
C PHE A 74 6.30 -11.01 -6.58
N SER A 75 5.65 -10.72 -5.45
CA SER A 75 4.83 -11.69 -4.74
C SER A 75 3.60 -12.10 -5.59
N PRO A 76 2.95 -13.25 -5.29
CA PRO A 76 1.77 -13.67 -6.03
C PRO A 76 0.66 -12.61 -6.08
N GLU A 77 0.47 -11.87 -4.99
CA GLU A 77 -0.55 -10.81 -4.87
C GLU A 77 -0.25 -9.66 -5.85
N LEU A 78 1.02 -9.27 -5.97
CA LEU A 78 1.42 -8.25 -6.94
C LEU A 78 1.37 -8.78 -8.37
N GLN A 79 1.72 -10.05 -8.60
CA GLN A 79 1.61 -10.66 -9.94
C GLN A 79 0.17 -10.75 -10.43
N ALA A 80 -0.81 -10.91 -9.52
CA ALA A 80 -2.22 -10.98 -9.87
C ALA A 80 -2.78 -9.70 -10.50
N VAL A 81 -2.17 -8.54 -10.24
CA VAL A 81 -2.63 -7.21 -10.70
C VAL A 81 -1.72 -6.57 -11.75
N THR A 82 -0.75 -7.32 -12.29
CA THR A 82 0.16 -6.81 -13.33
C THR A 82 0.57 -7.91 -14.29
N SER A 83 1.36 -7.55 -15.30
CA SER A 83 1.92 -8.48 -16.27
C SER A 83 3.32 -8.06 -16.71
N PRO A 84 4.13 -8.95 -17.30
CA PRO A 84 5.43 -8.57 -17.88
C PRO A 84 5.33 -7.43 -18.89
N SER A 85 4.25 -7.36 -19.68
CA SER A 85 4.03 -6.30 -20.67
C SER A 85 3.74 -4.94 -20.01
N MET A 86 2.96 -4.91 -18.93
CA MET A 86 2.72 -3.69 -18.15
C MET A 86 4.02 -3.20 -17.48
N ILE A 87 4.80 -4.11 -16.91
CA ILE A 87 6.11 -3.77 -16.34
C ILE A 87 7.05 -3.21 -17.41
N ALA A 88 7.11 -3.84 -18.59
CA ALA A 88 7.91 -3.34 -19.71
C ALA A 88 7.47 -1.95 -20.16
N ALA A 89 6.16 -1.66 -20.20
CA ALA A 89 5.64 -0.33 -20.51
C ALA A 89 6.07 0.69 -19.45
N THR A 90 5.93 0.38 -18.17
CA THR A 90 6.35 1.25 -17.06
C THR A 90 7.86 1.53 -17.10
N MET A 91 8.68 0.49 -17.34
CA MET A 91 10.15 0.64 -17.40
C MET A 91 10.62 1.53 -18.55
N ARG A 92 9.86 1.61 -19.68
CA ARG A 92 10.18 2.51 -20.80
C ARG A 92 9.95 3.99 -20.47
N THR A 93 9.04 4.28 -19.54
CA THR A 93 8.73 5.65 -19.13
C THR A 93 9.56 6.15 -17.96
N GLN A 94 10.23 5.24 -17.25
CA GLN A 94 11.08 5.57 -16.10
C GLN A 94 12.54 5.80 -16.52
N PRO A 95 13.30 6.65 -15.81
CA PRO A 95 14.74 6.79 -16.05
C PRO A 95 15.45 5.45 -15.87
N LYS A 96 16.32 5.10 -16.83
CA LYS A 96 17.09 3.85 -16.76
C LYS A 96 18.04 3.87 -15.56
N VAL A 97 18.02 2.82 -14.76
CA VAL A 97 18.99 2.61 -13.66
C VAL A 97 20.35 2.24 -14.26
N LEU A 98 21.37 3.00 -13.89
CA LEU A 98 22.76 2.83 -14.32
C LEU A 98 23.54 1.94 -13.34
N SER A 99 23.34 2.20 -12.04
CA SER A 99 23.93 1.45 -10.94
C SER A 99 23.04 1.52 -9.72
N TYR A 100 23.33 0.68 -8.73
CA TYR A 100 22.68 0.72 -7.43
C TYR A 100 23.67 0.39 -6.32
N GLU A 101 23.35 0.83 -5.10
CA GLU A 101 24.07 0.51 -3.87
C GLU A 101 23.05 0.03 -2.82
N LEU A 102 23.36 -1.08 -2.13
CA LEU A 102 22.57 -1.54 -0.98
C LEU A 102 22.98 -0.76 0.27
N LEU A 103 22.10 0.05 0.81
CA LEU A 103 22.35 0.85 2.00
C LEU A 103 22.10 0.06 3.27
N SER A 104 20.97 -0.65 3.35
CA SER A 104 20.64 -1.48 4.50
C SER A 104 19.83 -2.72 4.13
N VAL A 105 19.97 -3.77 4.92
CA VAL A 105 19.16 -4.99 4.86
C VAL A 105 18.83 -5.41 6.28
N ARG A 106 17.54 -5.50 6.60
CA ARG A 106 17.04 -5.91 7.92
C ARG A 106 16.06 -7.05 7.77
N SER A 107 16.22 -8.09 8.57
CA SER A 107 15.25 -9.20 8.65
C SER A 107 14.28 -8.97 9.80
N GLY A 108 13.01 -9.25 9.56
CA GLY A 108 11.94 -9.14 10.55
C GLY A 108 10.92 -10.25 10.41
N MET A 109 10.09 -10.44 11.42
CA MET A 109 9.06 -11.49 11.45
C MET A 109 7.99 -11.30 10.36
N SER A 110 7.66 -10.07 10.02
CA SER A 110 6.68 -9.70 8.98
C SER A 110 7.27 -9.51 7.58
N GLY A 111 8.56 -9.79 7.41
CA GLY A 111 9.29 -9.62 6.15
C GLY A 111 10.65 -8.97 6.34
N SER A 112 11.46 -8.97 5.30
CA SER A 112 12.77 -8.31 5.31
C SER A 112 12.68 -6.98 4.61
N THR A 113 13.23 -5.93 5.22
CA THR A 113 13.31 -4.59 4.61
C THR A 113 14.68 -4.38 4.00
N VAL A 114 14.68 -3.90 2.76
CA VAL A 114 15.89 -3.56 2.00
C VAL A 114 15.80 -2.11 1.58
N GLU A 115 16.87 -1.37 1.81
CA GLU A 115 17.05 -0.01 1.37
C GLU A 115 18.19 0.03 0.35
N ALA A 116 17.98 0.67 -0.79
CA ALA A 116 18.97 0.80 -1.84
C ALA A 116 18.91 2.17 -2.50
N GLU A 117 20.08 2.72 -2.85
CA GLU A 117 20.18 3.91 -3.68
C GLU A 117 20.30 3.49 -5.15
N LEU A 118 19.46 4.04 -6.00
CA LEU A 118 19.50 3.86 -7.45
C LEU A 118 20.11 5.10 -8.09
N THR A 119 21.10 4.92 -8.94
CA THR A 119 21.68 5.99 -9.76
C THR A 119 21.10 5.92 -11.17
N THR A 120 20.54 7.02 -11.65
CA THR A 120 20.00 7.18 -13.01
C THR A 120 20.59 8.43 -13.67
N LYS A 121 20.30 8.67 -14.96
CA LYS A 121 20.64 9.92 -15.62
C LYS A 121 19.89 11.13 -15.05
N ALA A 122 18.74 10.92 -14.41
CA ALA A 122 17.93 11.97 -13.79
C ALA A 122 18.35 12.27 -12.34
N GLY A 123 19.32 11.55 -11.79
CA GLY A 123 19.79 11.70 -10.41
C GLY A 123 19.71 10.41 -9.63
N LYS A 124 19.91 10.54 -8.31
CA LYS A 124 19.86 9.45 -7.34
C LYS A 124 18.49 9.38 -6.69
N ARG A 125 18.04 8.17 -6.35
CA ARG A 125 16.79 7.91 -5.64
C ARG A 125 16.96 6.76 -4.67
N VAL A 126 16.49 6.91 -3.46
CA VAL A 126 16.42 5.82 -2.49
C VAL A 126 15.13 5.04 -2.69
N VAL A 127 15.23 3.73 -2.73
CA VAL A 127 14.10 2.81 -2.79
C VAL A 127 14.11 1.89 -1.59
N PHE A 128 12.94 1.67 -1.02
CA PHE A 128 12.72 0.74 0.07
C PHE A 128 11.85 -0.42 -0.44
N MET A 129 12.27 -1.65 -0.17
CA MET A 129 11.56 -2.86 -0.56
C MET A 129 11.26 -3.70 0.66
N VAL A 130 10.04 -4.21 0.77
CA VAL A 130 9.66 -5.24 1.74
C VAL A 130 9.58 -6.56 1.01
N LEU A 131 10.40 -7.52 1.44
CA LEU A 131 10.45 -8.87 0.89
C LEU A 131 9.69 -9.83 1.81
N ASN A 132 8.85 -10.68 1.23
CA ASN A 132 8.22 -11.77 1.95
C ASN A 132 9.19 -12.91 2.28
N SER A 133 8.75 -13.94 2.99
CA SER A 133 9.55 -15.12 3.37
C SER A 133 10.13 -15.92 2.18
N SER A 134 9.62 -15.71 0.97
CA SER A 134 10.14 -16.31 -0.27
C SER A 134 11.13 -15.41 -1.01
N GLY A 135 11.51 -14.27 -0.44
CA GLY A 135 12.41 -13.28 -1.07
C GLY A 135 11.80 -12.57 -2.27
N LYS A 136 10.47 -12.46 -2.32
CA LYS A 136 9.71 -11.73 -3.34
C LYS A 136 9.30 -10.36 -2.81
N ILE A 137 9.20 -9.37 -3.70
CA ILE A 137 8.71 -8.03 -3.36
C ILE A 137 7.24 -8.14 -2.98
N ALA A 138 6.91 -7.80 -1.73
CA ALA A 138 5.54 -7.64 -1.26
C ALA A 138 5.07 -6.18 -1.40
N ARG A 139 5.97 -5.23 -1.15
CA ARG A 139 5.73 -3.78 -1.25
C ARG A 139 7.03 -3.06 -1.57
N TYR A 140 6.94 -1.87 -2.15
CA TYR A 140 8.07 -0.96 -2.24
C TYR A 140 7.59 0.48 -2.27
N TYR A 141 8.45 1.40 -1.89
CA TYR A 141 8.26 2.83 -2.07
C TYR A 141 9.57 3.50 -2.50
N VAL A 142 9.45 4.66 -3.10
CA VAL A 142 10.59 5.46 -3.56
C VAL A 142 10.57 6.76 -2.77
N ASP A 143 11.71 7.18 -2.24
CA ASP A 143 11.84 8.46 -1.57
C ASP A 143 11.58 9.60 -2.56
N ARG A 144 10.66 10.49 -2.20
CA ARG A 144 10.21 11.64 -2.97
C ARG A 144 10.14 12.91 -2.13
N ALA A 145 10.84 12.95 -1.00
CA ALA A 145 10.81 14.09 -0.08
C ALA A 145 11.17 15.42 -0.78
N ASP A 146 12.06 15.36 -1.77
CA ASP A 146 12.50 16.52 -2.55
C ASP A 146 11.59 16.85 -3.76
N ASP A 147 10.59 16.03 -4.08
CA ASP A 147 9.69 16.30 -5.21
C ASP A 147 8.58 17.29 -4.77
N ALA A 148 8.00 18.04 -5.72
CA ALA A 148 6.84 18.87 -5.42
C ALA A 148 5.61 18.00 -5.13
N ALA A 149 4.83 18.31 -4.09
CA ALA A 149 3.64 17.54 -3.70
C ALA A 149 2.62 17.40 -4.84
N SER A 150 2.39 18.49 -5.59
CA SER A 150 1.53 18.48 -6.78
C SER A 150 2.02 17.53 -7.86
N GLN A 151 3.34 17.40 -8.04
CA GLN A 151 3.93 16.48 -9.00
C GLN A 151 3.79 15.02 -8.53
N VAL A 152 3.98 14.76 -7.24
CA VAL A 152 3.78 13.42 -6.64
C VAL A 152 2.33 12.98 -6.79
N ALA A 153 1.37 13.83 -6.44
CA ALA A 153 -0.06 13.55 -6.59
C ALA A 153 -0.45 13.31 -8.06
N LEU A 154 0.06 14.13 -8.98
CA LEU A 154 -0.17 13.97 -10.41
C LEU A 154 0.33 12.62 -10.94
N GLN A 155 1.55 12.23 -10.59
CA GLN A 155 2.15 10.96 -11.00
C GLN A 155 1.40 9.76 -10.41
N PHE A 156 0.94 9.86 -9.17
CA PHE A 156 0.10 8.84 -8.55
C PHE A 156 -1.20 8.63 -9.36
N VAL A 157 -1.93 9.70 -9.64
CA VAL A 157 -3.20 9.60 -10.39
C VAL A 157 -2.95 9.10 -11.82
N GLN A 158 -1.85 9.50 -12.47
CA GLN A 158 -1.43 8.95 -13.76
C GLN A 158 -1.15 7.44 -13.69
N ALA A 159 -0.49 6.98 -12.63
CA ALA A 159 -0.23 5.55 -12.43
C ALA A 159 -1.54 4.77 -12.24
N VAL A 160 -2.47 5.27 -11.43
CA VAL A 160 -3.79 4.67 -11.23
C VAL A 160 -4.57 4.62 -12.54
N SER A 161 -4.64 5.74 -13.27
CA SER A 161 -5.44 5.87 -14.50
C SER A 161 -4.93 5.01 -15.67
N THR A 162 -3.66 4.63 -15.64
CA THR A 162 -3.03 3.73 -16.63
C THR A 162 -2.98 2.27 -16.18
N GLY A 163 -3.59 1.94 -15.02
CA GLY A 163 -3.61 0.58 -14.47
C GLY A 163 -2.29 0.13 -13.84
N ASN A 164 -1.35 1.05 -13.61
CA ASN A 164 -0.06 0.74 -12.98
C ASN A 164 -0.18 0.78 -11.44
N PHE A 165 -1.07 -0.04 -10.87
CA PHE A 165 -1.44 0.00 -9.45
C PHE A 165 -0.26 -0.31 -8.51
N ILE A 166 0.70 -1.13 -8.92
CA ILE A 166 1.93 -1.38 -8.15
C ILE A 166 2.79 -0.10 -8.07
N THR A 167 2.92 0.62 -9.19
CA THR A 167 3.60 1.92 -9.20
C THR A 167 2.81 2.94 -8.38
N ALA A 168 1.48 2.98 -8.50
CA ALA A 168 0.64 3.86 -7.69
C ALA A 168 0.85 3.59 -6.19
N GLN A 169 0.85 2.32 -5.75
CA GLN A 169 1.11 1.97 -4.37
C GLN A 169 2.47 2.50 -3.86
N SER A 170 3.49 2.59 -4.72
CA SER A 170 4.82 3.09 -4.31
C SER A 170 4.87 4.58 -3.93
N PHE A 171 3.79 5.34 -4.16
CA PHE A 171 3.63 6.71 -3.70
C PHE A 171 3.03 6.81 -2.30
N LEU A 172 2.40 5.74 -1.81
CA LEU A 172 1.71 5.72 -0.53
C LEU A 172 2.70 5.59 0.63
N SER A 173 2.35 6.19 1.76
CA SER A 173 3.05 5.94 3.03
C SER A 173 2.95 4.47 3.44
N PRO A 174 3.85 3.95 4.29
CA PRO A 174 3.79 2.56 4.73
C PRO A 174 2.44 2.14 5.31
N GLY A 175 1.79 2.99 6.12
CA GLY A 175 0.45 2.73 6.66
C GLY A 175 -0.62 2.69 5.56
N ALA A 176 -0.64 3.66 4.66
CA ALA A 176 -1.60 3.69 3.56
C ALA A 176 -1.42 2.52 2.58
N GLN A 177 -0.21 1.96 2.43
CA GLN A 177 0.03 0.76 1.61
C GLN A 177 -0.64 -0.51 2.16
N GLU A 178 -0.90 -0.57 3.46
CA GLU A 178 -1.59 -1.71 4.09
C GLU A 178 -3.09 -1.70 3.77
N GLU A 179 -3.69 -0.52 3.69
CA GLU A 179 -5.10 -0.33 3.39
C GLU A 179 -5.38 -0.28 1.88
N LEU A 180 -4.56 0.47 1.13
CA LEU A 180 -4.69 0.68 -0.31
C LEU A 180 -3.72 -0.24 -1.08
N THR A 181 -3.96 -1.54 -0.99
CA THR A 181 -3.22 -2.51 -1.81
C THR A 181 -3.46 -2.27 -3.31
N PRO A 182 -2.60 -2.76 -4.23
CA PRO A 182 -2.83 -2.61 -5.66
C PRO A 182 -4.19 -3.12 -6.13
N ALA A 183 -4.70 -4.21 -5.53
CA ALA A 183 -6.03 -4.73 -5.84
C ALA A 183 -7.15 -3.80 -5.35
N VAL A 184 -6.98 -3.19 -4.17
CA VAL A 184 -7.94 -2.19 -3.64
C VAL A 184 -7.92 -0.93 -4.49
N LEU A 185 -6.74 -0.42 -4.88
CA LEU A 185 -6.63 0.72 -5.79
C LEU A 185 -7.33 0.45 -7.13
N GLN A 186 -7.15 -0.75 -7.69
CA GLN A 186 -7.85 -1.17 -8.91
C GLN A 186 -9.37 -1.15 -8.74
N SER A 187 -9.86 -1.72 -7.63
CA SER A 187 -11.31 -1.77 -7.35
C SER A 187 -11.90 -0.37 -7.21
N LYS A 188 -11.26 0.51 -6.42
CA LYS A 188 -11.69 1.90 -6.22
C LYS A 188 -11.66 2.71 -7.52
N TRP A 189 -10.67 2.51 -8.37
CA TRP A 189 -10.60 3.17 -9.67
C TRP A 189 -11.72 2.72 -10.62
N LEU A 190 -12.01 1.42 -10.66
CA LEU A 190 -13.13 0.90 -11.47
C LEU A 190 -14.48 1.39 -10.95
N GLU A 191 -14.64 1.56 -9.64
CA GLU A 191 -15.83 2.11 -9.03
C GLU A 191 -16.01 3.57 -9.41
N LEU A 192 -14.98 4.40 -9.29
CA LEU A 192 -14.99 5.78 -9.75
C LEU A 192 -15.42 5.89 -11.22
N GLN A 193 -14.90 5.03 -12.09
CA GLN A 193 -15.31 5.02 -13.51
C GLN A 193 -16.76 4.57 -13.73
N ARG A 194 -17.32 3.71 -12.88
CA ARG A 194 -18.76 3.37 -12.95
C ARG A 194 -19.66 4.58 -12.67
N GLU A 195 -19.26 5.45 -11.77
CA GLU A 195 -20.01 6.65 -11.42
C GLU A 195 -19.79 7.79 -12.41
N THR A 196 -18.53 8.03 -12.79
CA THR A 196 -18.13 9.21 -13.59
C THR A 196 -18.04 8.93 -15.09
N GLY A 197 -18.02 7.67 -15.51
CA GLY A 197 -17.80 7.23 -16.88
C GLY A 197 -16.36 6.83 -17.15
N ASN A 198 -16.08 6.48 -18.41
CA ASN A 198 -14.75 6.06 -18.81
C ASN A 198 -13.74 7.21 -18.66
N PHE A 199 -12.56 6.89 -18.14
CA PHE A 199 -11.44 7.83 -18.04
C PHE A 199 -11.03 8.36 -19.43
N LEU A 200 -10.77 9.66 -19.50
CA LEU A 200 -10.26 10.32 -20.70
C LEU A 200 -8.83 10.83 -20.50
N LYS A 201 -8.60 11.64 -19.47
CA LYS A 201 -7.28 12.20 -19.20
C LYS A 201 -7.14 12.73 -17.77
N VAL A 202 -5.92 12.81 -17.30
CA VAL A 202 -5.54 13.57 -16.10
C VAL A 202 -5.27 15.01 -16.53
N GLY A 203 -5.83 15.96 -15.80
CA GLY A 203 -5.62 17.39 -15.99
C GLY A 203 -4.43 17.89 -15.14
N ARG A 204 -4.60 19.08 -14.57
CA ARG A 204 -3.60 19.68 -13.68
C ARG A 204 -3.77 19.23 -12.23
N ALA A 205 -2.68 19.29 -11.47
CA ALA A 205 -2.68 19.20 -10.02
C ALA A 205 -2.47 20.60 -9.42
N VAL A 206 -3.18 20.90 -8.33
CA VAL A 206 -3.11 22.18 -7.61
C VAL A 206 -3.04 21.90 -6.12
N GLU A 207 -2.06 22.47 -5.44
CA GLU A 207 -2.02 22.46 -3.98
C GLU A 207 -3.09 23.40 -3.44
N ALA A 208 -4.05 22.85 -2.69
CA ALA A 208 -5.18 23.58 -2.14
C ALA A 208 -4.90 24.08 -0.73
N GLU A 209 -4.24 23.27 0.08
CA GLU A 209 -3.89 23.59 1.45
C GLU A 209 -2.54 22.96 1.80
N THR A 210 -1.72 23.68 2.56
CA THR A 210 -0.40 23.22 3.01
C THR A 210 -0.21 23.61 4.47
N THR A 211 0.06 22.63 5.30
CA THR A 211 0.55 22.78 6.67
C THR A 211 1.95 22.16 6.77
N PRO A 212 2.70 22.33 7.89
CA PRO A 212 3.97 21.65 8.07
C PRO A 212 3.91 20.13 7.90
N ASP A 213 2.82 19.51 8.32
CA ASP A 213 2.67 18.05 8.40
C ASP A 213 1.77 17.45 7.30
N THR A 214 0.99 18.27 6.61
CA THR A 214 -0.02 17.80 5.66
C THR A 214 -0.14 18.73 4.47
N ARG A 215 -0.24 18.17 3.28
CA ARG A 215 -0.49 18.87 2.02
C ARG A 215 -1.68 18.25 1.33
N LEU A 216 -2.65 19.09 0.98
CA LEU A 216 -3.83 18.69 0.20
C LEU A 216 -3.62 19.11 -1.25
N VAL A 217 -3.67 18.16 -2.16
CA VAL A 217 -3.54 18.38 -3.61
C VAL A 217 -4.80 17.92 -4.32
N LEU A 218 -5.37 18.79 -5.14
CA LEU A 218 -6.48 18.49 -6.03
C LEU A 218 -5.92 18.13 -7.40
N VAL A 219 -6.23 16.93 -7.87
CA VAL A 219 -5.86 16.48 -9.22
C VAL A 219 -7.11 16.38 -10.06
N ASN A 220 -7.22 17.24 -11.08
CA ASN A 220 -8.35 17.20 -12.00
C ASN A 220 -8.29 15.96 -12.89
N VAL A 221 -9.39 15.23 -12.96
CA VAL A 221 -9.55 14.03 -13.79
C VAL A 221 -10.78 14.20 -14.67
N GLN A 222 -10.63 13.93 -15.97
CA GLN A 222 -11.74 14.01 -16.92
C GLN A 222 -12.20 12.61 -17.30
N PHE A 223 -13.51 12.41 -17.21
CA PHE A 223 -14.22 11.23 -17.65
C PHE A 223 -15.22 11.61 -18.75
N ASN A 224 -15.77 10.64 -19.45
CA ASN A 224 -16.66 10.92 -20.58
C ASN A 224 -18.06 11.44 -20.16
N ARG A 225 -18.46 11.26 -18.89
CA ARG A 225 -19.73 11.79 -18.34
C ARG A 225 -19.54 13.06 -17.54
N LEU A 226 -18.46 13.16 -16.78
CA LEU A 226 -18.16 14.34 -15.98
C LEU A 226 -16.65 14.50 -15.74
N ALA A 227 -16.24 15.67 -15.25
CA ALA A 227 -14.91 15.91 -14.71
C ALA A 227 -15.01 15.97 -13.19
N ASP A 228 -14.01 15.44 -12.51
CA ASP A 228 -13.93 15.41 -11.07
C ASP A 228 -12.53 15.78 -10.58
N ASN A 229 -12.40 16.08 -9.29
CA ASN A 229 -11.10 16.30 -8.65
C ASN A 229 -10.86 15.20 -7.61
N LEU A 230 -9.79 14.45 -7.78
CA LEU A 230 -9.30 13.57 -6.72
C LEU A 230 -8.52 14.40 -5.69
N TYR A 231 -8.90 14.28 -4.44
CA TYR A 231 -8.20 14.89 -3.32
C TYR A 231 -7.13 13.92 -2.84
N VAL A 232 -5.88 14.36 -2.91
CA VAL A 232 -4.71 13.57 -2.50
C VAL A 232 -4.06 14.25 -1.31
N ILE A 233 -3.96 13.52 -0.21
CA ILE A 233 -3.37 13.99 1.05
C ILE A 233 -1.97 13.42 1.18
N LEU A 234 -0.98 14.28 1.40
CA LEU A 234 0.42 13.90 1.57
C LEU A 234 0.92 14.35 2.96
N ASN A 235 1.87 13.62 3.51
CA ASN A 235 2.63 14.02 4.69
C ASN A 235 3.81 14.96 4.34
N GLY A 236 4.56 15.38 5.35
CA GLY A 236 5.73 16.24 5.18
C GLY A 236 6.86 15.65 4.32
N GLU A 237 6.90 14.31 4.16
CA GLU A 237 7.86 13.58 3.33
C GLU A 237 7.34 13.32 1.90
N ASN A 238 6.27 13.98 1.50
CA ASN A 238 5.59 13.78 0.21
C ASN A 238 5.11 12.33 -0.04
N GLN A 239 4.83 11.56 1.02
CA GLN A 239 4.17 10.28 0.92
C GLN A 239 2.66 10.49 0.99
N ILE A 240 1.90 9.83 0.13
CA ILE A 240 0.45 9.90 0.13
C ILE A 240 -0.09 9.10 1.31
N THR A 241 -0.83 9.76 2.19
CA THR A 241 -1.47 9.18 3.38
C THR A 241 -2.95 8.92 3.18
N GLY A 242 -3.58 9.55 2.19
CA GLY A 242 -4.99 9.37 1.86
C GLY A 242 -5.33 9.82 0.45
N VAL A 243 -6.36 9.22 -0.11
CA VAL A 243 -6.95 9.61 -1.39
C VAL A 243 -8.46 9.50 -1.25
N ASP A 244 -9.17 10.56 -1.59
CA ASP A 244 -10.63 10.59 -1.58
C ASP A 244 -11.17 9.89 -2.85
N PHE A 245 -11.27 8.56 -2.77
CA PHE A 245 -12.06 7.81 -3.72
C PHE A 245 -13.51 7.72 -3.23
N PRO A 246 -14.51 7.73 -4.12
CA PRO A 246 -15.89 7.53 -3.73
C PRO A 246 -16.05 6.28 -2.87
N GLU A 247 -16.69 6.43 -1.72
CA GLU A 247 -17.09 5.29 -0.92
C GLU A 247 -18.35 4.69 -1.52
N ASN A 248 -18.38 3.37 -1.65
CA ASN A 248 -19.57 2.69 -2.14
C ASN A 248 -20.71 2.85 -1.12
N PRO A 249 -21.80 3.59 -1.42
CA PRO A 249 -22.90 3.75 -0.50
C PRO A 249 -23.72 2.45 -0.30
N ALA A 250 -23.38 1.38 -0.99
CA ALA A 250 -24.01 0.07 -0.87
C ALA A 250 -23.12 -0.93 -0.10
N GLY A 251 -22.81 -0.61 1.17
CA GLY A 251 -22.54 -1.66 2.13
C GLY A 251 -23.85 -2.42 2.40
N PRO A 252 -23.86 -3.75 2.59
CA PRO A 252 -25.09 -4.47 2.86
C PRO A 252 -25.73 -3.97 4.15
N SER A 253 -26.97 -3.48 4.05
CA SER A 253 -27.90 -3.27 5.17
C SER A 253 -28.30 -4.61 5.78
#